data_4b9af7cb884a6558562569e3c5afabef
#
_entry.id   4b9af7cb884a6558562569e3c5afabef
#
_cell.length_a   1.000
_cell.length_b   1.000
_cell.length_c   1.000
_cell.angle_alpha   90.00
_cell.angle_beta   90.00
_cell.angle_gamma   90.00
#
_symmetry.space_group_name_H-M   'P 1'
#
loop_
_entity.id
_entity.type
_entity.pdbx_description
1 polymer ?
#
loop_
_entity_poly.entity_id
_entity_poly.type
_entity_poly.pdbx_seq_one_letter_code
_entity_poly.pdbx_strand_id
1 'polypeptide(L)'
;MTRWTVIFKDTPDMLSIRADKTRRDAHIAYVRAHPELLIGGGLKPNPDQEFCGALWVIEANSRKEVETLILNDPFYVPEFRSYEIFTWGKILEDQITTL
;
A
#
# COMPACT_ATOMS: atom_id res chain seq x y z
N MET A 1 4.92 -6.94 17.70
CA MET A 1 3.88 -6.68 16.68
C MET A 1 4.05 -7.63 15.51
N THR A 2 2.96 -7.96 14.86
CA THR A 2 2.98 -8.76 13.64
C THR A 2 3.27 -7.87 12.44
N ARG A 3 4.03 -8.39 11.48
CA ARG A 3 4.27 -7.72 10.22
C ARG A 3 3.29 -8.28 9.17
N TRP A 4 2.73 -7.38 8.38
CA TRP A 4 1.72 -7.67 7.38
C TRP A 4 2.14 -7.13 6.04
N THR A 5 1.69 -7.77 4.97
CA THR A 5 1.79 -7.20 3.62
C THR A 5 0.40 -7.09 3.02
N VAL A 6 0.19 -6.00 2.30
CA VAL A 6 -1.06 -5.74 1.57
C VAL A 6 -0.73 -5.66 0.10
N ILE A 7 -1.46 -6.42 -0.70
CA ILE A 7 -1.36 -6.36 -2.15
C ILE A 7 -2.64 -5.72 -2.68
N PHE A 8 -2.49 -4.57 -3.32
CA PHE A 8 -3.60 -3.87 -3.97
C PHE A 8 -3.65 -4.23 -5.44
N LYS A 9 -4.87 -4.43 -5.95
CA LYS A 9 -5.13 -4.60 -7.37
C LYS A 9 -6.05 -3.48 -7.84
N ASP A 10 -5.65 -2.80 -8.91
CA ASP A 10 -6.34 -1.63 -9.43
C ASP A 10 -6.96 -1.93 -10.79
N THR A 11 -8.16 -1.38 -11.04
CA THR A 11 -8.69 -1.26 -12.39
C THR A 11 -8.03 -0.08 -13.09
N PRO A 12 -8.12 0.02 -14.44
CA PRO A 12 -7.56 1.17 -15.16
C PRO A 12 -8.09 2.53 -14.71
N ASP A 13 -9.31 2.59 -14.18
CA ASP A 13 -9.90 3.83 -13.68
C ASP A 13 -9.12 4.43 -12.50
N MET A 14 -8.36 3.61 -11.78
CA MET A 14 -7.52 4.09 -10.68
C MET A 14 -6.43 5.06 -11.16
N LEU A 15 -6.06 5.03 -12.43
CA LEU A 15 -5.05 5.93 -12.99
C LEU A 15 -5.47 7.40 -12.85
N SER A 16 -6.76 7.71 -12.95
CA SER A 16 -7.27 9.07 -12.74
C SER A 16 -7.10 9.52 -11.30
N ILE A 17 -7.24 8.62 -10.35
CA ILE A 17 -7.02 8.91 -8.93
C ILE A 17 -5.54 9.18 -8.67
N ARG A 18 -4.65 8.39 -9.25
CA ARG A 18 -3.20 8.57 -9.13
C ARG A 18 -2.74 9.90 -9.75
N ALA A 19 -3.37 10.34 -10.83
CA ALA A 19 -3.04 11.58 -11.53
C ALA A 19 -3.59 12.83 -10.84
N ASP A 20 -4.57 12.66 -9.96
CA ASP A 20 -5.16 13.78 -9.21
C ASP A 20 -4.17 14.28 -8.16
N LYS A 21 -3.68 15.50 -8.35
CA LYS A 21 -2.65 16.08 -7.48
C LYS A 21 -3.13 16.20 -6.03
N THR A 22 -4.37 16.60 -5.81
CA THR A 22 -4.92 16.77 -4.47
C THR A 22 -4.97 15.45 -3.74
N ARG A 23 -5.45 14.40 -4.40
CA ARG A 23 -5.48 13.05 -3.82
C ARG A 23 -4.08 12.50 -3.58
N ARG A 24 -3.17 12.70 -4.52
CA ARG A 24 -1.80 12.22 -4.39
C ARG A 24 -1.09 12.90 -3.22
N ASP A 25 -1.23 14.20 -3.08
CA ASP A 25 -0.62 14.94 -1.97
C ASP A 25 -1.21 14.50 -0.63
N ALA A 26 -2.53 14.27 -0.56
CA ALA A 26 -3.19 13.76 0.64
C ALA A 26 -2.72 12.36 0.99
N HIS A 27 -2.55 11.49 -0.02
CA HIS A 27 -2.04 10.13 0.17
C HIS A 27 -0.60 10.15 0.73
N ILE A 28 0.27 10.97 0.18
CA ILE A 28 1.65 11.09 0.66
C ILE A 28 1.68 11.59 2.11
N ALA A 29 0.87 12.60 2.42
CA ALA A 29 0.77 13.09 3.79
C ALA A 29 0.24 12.03 4.75
N TYR A 30 -0.72 11.24 4.32
CA TYR A 30 -1.28 10.13 5.08
C TYR A 30 -0.21 9.08 5.40
N VAL A 31 0.56 8.66 4.41
CA VAL A 31 1.63 7.67 4.58
C VAL A 31 2.70 8.21 5.55
N ARG A 32 3.08 9.46 5.42
CA ARG A 32 4.07 10.08 6.32
C ARG A 32 3.58 10.19 7.76
N ALA A 33 2.28 10.30 7.97
CA ALA A 33 1.68 10.39 9.29
C ALA A 33 1.52 9.02 9.96
N HIS A 34 1.75 7.92 9.25
CA HIS A 34 1.54 6.55 9.73
C HIS A 34 2.84 5.74 9.67
N PRO A 35 3.74 5.87 10.68
CA PRO A 35 5.03 5.17 10.68
C PRO A 35 4.89 3.65 10.76
N GLU A 36 3.75 3.12 11.19
CA GLU A 36 3.46 1.69 11.15
C GLU A 36 3.43 1.14 9.73
N LEU A 37 3.20 1.98 8.73
CA LEU A 37 3.37 1.63 7.32
C LEU A 37 4.86 1.79 6.99
N LEU A 38 5.60 0.68 7.10
CA LEU A 38 7.07 0.69 7.03
C LEU A 38 7.59 1.07 5.66
N ILE A 39 6.96 0.53 4.62
CA ILE A 39 7.31 0.82 3.22
C ILE A 39 6.12 0.49 2.34
N GLY A 40 5.97 1.26 1.27
CA GLY A 40 4.96 1.02 0.27
C GLY A 40 5.40 1.54 -1.09
N GLY A 41 4.79 1.02 -2.12
CA GLY A 41 5.08 1.46 -3.49
C GLY A 41 4.06 0.94 -4.47
N GLY A 42 4.06 1.53 -5.66
CA GLY A 42 3.20 1.12 -6.75
C GLY A 42 3.75 -0.10 -7.49
N LEU A 43 2.84 -0.89 -8.03
CA LEU A 43 3.17 -2.05 -8.84
C LEU A 43 2.87 -1.77 -10.30
N LYS A 44 3.81 -2.15 -11.16
CA LYS A 44 3.66 -2.15 -12.63
C LYS A 44 4.03 -3.53 -13.14
N PRO A 45 3.35 -4.05 -14.19
CA PRO A 45 3.79 -5.32 -14.79
C PRO A 45 5.20 -5.23 -15.37
N ASN A 46 5.54 -4.09 -15.98
CA ASN A 46 6.86 -3.79 -16.52
C ASN A 46 7.13 -2.28 -16.38
N PRO A 47 8.40 -1.83 -16.44
CA PRO A 47 8.73 -0.41 -16.21
C PRO A 47 8.06 0.57 -17.17
N ASP A 48 7.73 0.15 -18.38
CA ASP A 48 7.10 0.99 -19.41
C ASP A 48 5.56 0.90 -19.42
N GLN A 49 4.98 0.14 -18.48
CA GLN A 49 3.53 -0.01 -18.39
C GLN A 49 2.94 0.83 -17.27
N GLU A 50 1.62 0.96 -17.26
CA GLU A 50 0.92 1.74 -16.24
C GLU A 50 0.85 0.99 -14.91
N PHE A 51 0.65 1.74 -13.83
CA PHE A 51 0.41 1.16 -12.52
C PHE A 51 -0.84 0.29 -12.53
N CYS A 52 -0.75 -0.88 -11.92
CA CYS A 52 -1.84 -1.84 -11.80
C CYS A 52 -2.15 -2.21 -10.35
N GLY A 53 -1.48 -1.63 -9.39
CA GLY A 53 -1.68 -1.92 -7.98
C GLY A 53 -0.63 -1.28 -7.11
N ALA A 54 -0.50 -1.80 -5.90
CA ALA A 54 0.47 -1.34 -4.92
C ALA A 54 0.79 -2.45 -3.93
N LEU A 55 1.87 -2.26 -3.18
CA LEU A 55 2.26 -3.16 -2.09
C LEU A 55 2.62 -2.32 -0.87
N TRP A 56 2.11 -2.73 0.29
CA TRP A 56 2.49 -2.15 1.58
C TRP A 56 3.07 -3.23 2.49
N VAL A 57 4.05 -2.85 3.32
CA VAL A 57 4.51 -3.65 4.46
C VAL A 57 4.21 -2.83 5.71
N ILE A 58 3.49 -3.45 6.66
CA ILE A 58 2.94 -2.77 7.84
C ILE A 58 3.27 -3.57 9.09
N GLU A 59 3.54 -2.86 10.20
CA GLU A 59 3.54 -3.45 11.54
C GLU A 59 2.25 -3.08 12.24
N ALA A 60 1.48 -4.08 12.68
CA ALA A 60 0.22 -3.87 13.38
C ALA A 60 -0.09 -5.07 14.28
N ASN A 61 -0.96 -4.86 15.27
CA ASN A 61 -1.33 -5.90 16.22
C ASN A 61 -2.42 -6.83 15.68
N SER A 62 -3.18 -6.39 14.67
CA SER A 62 -4.28 -7.17 14.14
C SER A 62 -4.57 -6.84 12.68
N ARG A 63 -5.24 -7.76 12.00
CA ARG A 63 -5.74 -7.55 10.65
C ARG A 63 -6.70 -6.34 10.58
N LYS A 64 -7.49 -6.14 11.62
CA LYS A 64 -8.43 -5.02 11.67
C LYS A 64 -7.71 -3.67 11.65
N GLU A 65 -6.58 -3.55 12.33
CA GLU A 65 -5.76 -2.33 12.27
C GLU A 65 -5.24 -2.08 10.87
N VAL A 66 -4.83 -3.13 10.16
CA VAL A 66 -4.39 -3.03 8.76
C VAL A 66 -5.55 -2.56 7.87
N GLU A 67 -6.74 -3.13 8.04
CA GLU A 67 -7.92 -2.72 7.29
C GLU A 67 -8.27 -1.25 7.53
N THR A 68 -8.18 -0.79 8.78
CA THR A 68 -8.42 0.61 9.12
C THR A 68 -7.46 1.54 8.38
N LEU A 69 -6.18 1.16 8.30
CA LEU A 69 -5.20 1.93 7.52
C LEU A 69 -5.59 2.02 6.05
N ILE A 70 -6.02 0.91 5.46
CA ILE A 70 -6.43 0.87 4.05
C ILE A 70 -7.65 1.77 3.82
N LEU A 71 -8.67 1.63 4.65
CA LEU A 71 -9.95 2.33 4.47
C LEU A 71 -9.83 3.83 4.63
N ASN A 72 -8.85 4.32 5.37
CA ASN A 72 -8.63 5.75 5.59
C ASN A 72 -7.61 6.38 4.63
N ASP A 73 -6.99 5.58 3.76
CA ASP A 73 -6.06 6.09 2.76
C ASP A 73 -6.81 6.91 1.70
N PRO A 74 -6.39 8.16 1.42
CA PRO A 74 -7.00 8.98 0.36
C PRO A 74 -6.98 8.34 -1.03
N PHE A 75 -6.10 7.36 -1.27
CA PHE A 75 -6.08 6.61 -2.54
C PHE A 75 -7.05 5.42 -2.56
N TYR A 76 -7.73 5.12 -1.45
CA TYR A 76 -8.63 3.99 -1.44
C TYR A 76 -9.99 4.36 -2.02
N VAL A 77 -10.25 3.87 -3.23
CA VAL A 77 -11.53 3.99 -3.93
C VAL A 77 -12.03 2.56 -4.17
N PRO A 78 -13.02 2.08 -3.40
CA PRO A 78 -13.44 0.67 -3.46
C PRO A 78 -13.86 0.19 -4.84
N GLU A 79 -14.42 1.07 -5.67
CA GLU A 79 -14.85 0.75 -7.02
C GLU A 79 -13.68 0.47 -7.95
N PHE A 80 -12.50 1.01 -7.65
CA PHE A 80 -11.33 0.93 -8.52
C PHE A 80 -10.19 0.09 -7.94
N ARG A 81 -10.22 -0.18 -6.63
CA ARG A 81 -9.13 -0.85 -5.93
C ARG A 81 -9.63 -1.94 -5.01
N SER A 82 -9.10 -3.14 -5.17
CA SER A 82 -9.28 -4.24 -4.22
C SER A 82 -7.96 -4.51 -3.50
N TYR A 83 -8.00 -5.32 -2.44
CA TYR A 83 -6.80 -5.64 -1.67
C TYR A 83 -6.89 -7.03 -1.07
N GLU A 84 -5.72 -7.59 -0.79
CA GLU A 84 -5.53 -8.80 0.00
C GLU A 84 -4.52 -8.52 1.10
N ILE A 85 -4.72 -9.10 2.27
CA ILE A 85 -3.88 -8.90 3.45
C ILE A 85 -3.28 -10.23 3.85
N PHE A 86 -1.96 -10.25 4.04
CA PHE A 86 -1.21 -11.43 4.46
C PHE A 86 -0.31 -11.08 5.63
N THR A 87 -0.05 -12.04 6.52
CA THR A 87 1.09 -11.91 7.44
C THR A 87 2.36 -12.14 6.64
N TRP A 88 3.45 -11.47 7.05
CA TRP A 88 4.71 -11.54 6.32
C TRP A 88 5.89 -11.65 7.28
N GLY A 89 6.89 -12.42 6.89
CA GLY A 89 8.12 -12.54 7.62
C GLY A 89 9.31 -12.67 6.68
N LYS A 90 10.47 -12.20 7.14
CA LYS A 90 11.72 -12.36 6.38
C LYS A 90 12.09 -13.85 6.30
N ILE A 91 12.71 -14.24 5.19
CA ILE A 91 13.33 -15.55 5.07
C ILE A 91 14.55 -15.65 6.01
N LEU A 92 15.36 -14.58 6.03
CA LEU A 92 16.52 -14.48 6.93
C LEU A 92 16.24 -13.35 7.92
N GLU A 93 16.12 -13.69 9.21
CA GLU A 93 15.77 -12.71 10.24
C GLU A 93 16.79 -11.58 10.37
N ASP A 94 18.06 -11.88 10.13
CA ASP A 94 19.16 -10.91 10.24
C ASP A 94 19.37 -10.09 8.96
N GLN A 95 18.60 -10.33 7.91
CA GLN A 95 18.73 -9.60 6.66
C GLN A 95 18.17 -8.18 6.80
N ILE A 96 18.99 -7.19 6.47
CA ILE A 96 18.61 -5.77 6.47
C ILE A 96 18.95 -5.19 5.10
N THR A 97 18.03 -4.43 4.55
CA THR A 97 18.26 -3.74 3.28
C THR A 97 17.54 -2.39 3.26
N THR A 98 18.08 -1.47 2.49
CA THR A 98 17.47 -0.16 2.22
C THR A 98 16.95 -0.15 0.79
N LEU A 99 15.72 0.30 0.61
CA LEU A 99 15.09 0.38 -0.71
C LEU A 99 14.90 1.83 -1.14
#